data_654e016cae750c8a6e90307c2c74327c
#
_entry.id   654e016cae750c8a6e90307c2c74327c
#
_cell.length_a   1.000
_cell.length_b   1.000
_cell.length_c   1.000
_cell.angle_alpha   90.00
_cell.angle_beta   90.00
_cell.angle_gamma   90.00
#
_symmetry.space_group_name_H-M   'P 1'
#
loop_
_entity.id
_entity.type
_entity.pdbx_description
1 polymer ?
#
loop_
_entity_poly.entity_id
_entity_poly.type
_entity_poly.pdbx_seq_one_letter_code
_entity_poly.pdbx_strand_id
1 'polypeptide(L)'
;MGNLSFFVMMGQVLGASIPPMLLPLVKDMHVSSTKISQLASWGTLCIGLGNVWALPTVAYIGSRYTILIGLAVFTAGFFWQARAQSYESLLAARVIGGLGGGVVEALGPVVVVLLFPREYVARAMSVYTWALGAGAVFGPLITGYAVDNLGSWRYPNYIFGGICALNLLVMILMFPEPLTNIRVAGDPEPSDISIESIDEEQVGEPKEPLEEVGNAQQYETRPASVATFEPCKPGALWFRRSFFLTLRHNHPPPNFFYLVVEPFRILVSPAVIITVLLFGISIAGTIATSILVSITFSQPPWLWTSGQVGLYNIAPLLGLLAGMPFGGAGADWLAERHLRRNGEFKPESALPILLPFAIATPIATTLIGVGFQRGWHWAVVGLFWAILNANLTGGCNVMISYCTESYPKKAIQIGVVVNVIKNVIGFGVSYSTLDWWMKDKYFMFLTVALVIFVLFVAAVPLWISGPSITRKTKTWVGYEEE
;
A
#
# COMPACT_ATOMS: atom_id res chain seq x y z
N MET A 1 6.39 -11.63 -10.47
CA MET A 1 6.61 -10.32 -9.87
C MET A 1 6.16 -9.16 -10.77
N GLY A 2 6.69 -8.99 -11.98
CA GLY A 2 6.34 -7.85 -12.85
C GLY A 2 4.84 -7.63 -13.04
N ASN A 3 4.08 -8.67 -13.31
CA ASN A 3 2.62 -8.59 -13.50
C ASN A 3 1.86 -8.12 -12.24
N LEU A 4 2.30 -8.54 -11.05
CA LEU A 4 1.72 -8.13 -9.78
C LEU A 4 2.03 -6.65 -9.49
N SER A 5 3.28 -6.24 -9.68
CA SER A 5 3.70 -4.84 -9.55
C SER A 5 2.98 -3.95 -10.55
N PHE A 6 2.74 -4.46 -11.75
CA PHE A 6 1.99 -3.76 -12.78
C PHE A 6 0.50 -3.60 -12.41
N PHE A 7 -0.12 -4.62 -11.80
CA PHE A 7 -1.49 -4.52 -11.32
C PHE A 7 -1.62 -3.49 -10.19
N VAL A 8 -0.70 -3.47 -9.23
CA VAL A 8 -0.73 -2.45 -8.16
C VAL A 8 -0.53 -1.04 -8.69
N MET A 9 0.32 -0.88 -9.71
CA MET A 9 0.49 0.39 -10.41
C MET A 9 -0.83 0.87 -11.03
N MET A 10 -1.55 0.00 -11.72
CA MET A 10 -2.86 0.32 -12.32
C MET A 10 -3.93 0.64 -11.27
N GLY A 11 -3.88 0.02 -10.08
CA GLY A 11 -4.76 0.35 -8.96
C GLY A 11 -4.66 1.82 -8.56
N GLN A 12 -3.45 2.36 -8.47
CA GLN A 12 -3.23 3.78 -8.14
C GLN A 12 -3.64 4.72 -9.28
N VAL A 13 -3.52 4.28 -10.54
CA VAL A 13 -4.01 5.03 -11.70
C VAL A 13 -5.51 5.35 -11.57
N LEU A 14 -6.33 4.42 -11.10
CA LEU A 14 -7.77 4.64 -10.91
C LEU A 14 -8.03 5.84 -9.97
N GLY A 15 -7.36 5.90 -8.82
CA GLY A 15 -7.51 7.01 -7.88
C GLY A 15 -7.04 8.36 -8.45
N ALA A 16 -5.91 8.36 -9.14
CA ALA A 16 -5.21 9.56 -9.54
C ALA A 16 -5.60 10.12 -10.93
N SER A 17 -6.37 9.40 -11.75
CA SER A 17 -6.68 9.80 -13.14
C SER A 17 -7.69 10.94 -13.30
N ILE A 18 -8.54 11.21 -12.29
CA ILE A 18 -9.63 12.21 -12.38
C ILE A 18 -9.14 13.65 -12.52
N PRO A 19 -8.17 14.16 -11.74
CA PRO A 19 -7.80 15.55 -11.80
C PRO A 19 -7.50 16.10 -13.22
N PRO A 20 -6.71 15.45 -14.08
CA PRO A 20 -6.45 15.94 -15.43
C PRO A 20 -7.68 15.96 -16.35
N MET A 21 -8.67 15.08 -16.12
CA MET A 21 -9.90 15.05 -16.93
C MET A 21 -11.10 15.73 -16.27
N LEU A 22 -10.89 16.44 -15.14
CA LEU A 22 -11.96 17.07 -14.38
C LEU A 22 -12.77 18.06 -15.23
N LEU A 23 -12.10 19.01 -15.90
CA LEU A 23 -12.78 20.00 -16.73
C LEU A 23 -13.47 19.42 -17.98
N PRO A 24 -12.85 18.51 -18.75
CA PRO A 24 -13.52 17.77 -19.82
C PRO A 24 -14.78 17.04 -19.34
N LEU A 25 -14.74 16.38 -18.18
CA LEU A 25 -15.90 15.69 -17.58
C LEU A 25 -17.02 16.66 -17.19
N VAL A 26 -16.68 17.80 -16.58
CA VAL A 26 -17.67 18.85 -16.25
C VAL A 26 -18.41 19.33 -17.49
N LYS A 27 -17.68 19.54 -18.60
CA LYS A 27 -18.25 20.00 -19.86
C LYS A 27 -19.14 18.93 -20.55
N ASP A 28 -18.70 17.66 -20.58
CA ASP A 28 -19.40 16.60 -21.27
C ASP A 28 -20.63 16.08 -20.52
N MET A 29 -20.54 15.99 -19.18
CA MET A 29 -21.63 15.49 -18.36
C MET A 29 -22.56 16.55 -17.78
N HIS A 30 -22.27 17.82 -17.98
CA HIS A 30 -23.04 18.97 -17.45
C HIS A 30 -23.28 18.94 -15.94
N VAL A 31 -22.28 18.47 -15.18
CA VAL A 31 -22.32 18.28 -13.73
C VAL A 31 -21.32 19.22 -13.06
N SER A 32 -21.59 19.64 -11.82
CA SER A 32 -20.72 20.56 -11.08
C SER A 32 -19.33 19.97 -10.84
N SER A 33 -18.31 20.84 -10.78
CA SER A 33 -16.91 20.44 -10.50
C SER A 33 -16.79 19.67 -9.17
N THR A 34 -17.60 20.01 -8.17
CA THR A 34 -17.65 19.31 -6.88
C THR A 34 -18.04 17.84 -7.06
N LYS A 35 -19.12 17.56 -7.80
CA LYS A 35 -19.55 16.18 -8.05
C LYS A 35 -18.50 15.41 -8.84
N ILE A 36 -17.84 16.02 -9.82
CA ILE A 36 -16.77 15.34 -10.60
C ILE A 36 -15.54 15.10 -9.72
N SER A 37 -15.15 16.02 -8.83
CA SER A 37 -14.03 15.78 -7.91
C SER A 37 -14.29 14.62 -6.94
N GLN A 38 -15.54 14.43 -6.53
CA GLN A 38 -15.96 13.31 -5.68
C GLN A 38 -15.74 11.94 -6.34
N LEU A 39 -15.71 11.84 -7.69
CA LEU A 39 -15.37 10.58 -8.37
C LEU A 39 -13.97 10.07 -8.01
N ALA A 40 -13.00 10.96 -7.80
CA ALA A 40 -11.66 10.57 -7.33
C ALA A 40 -11.72 9.96 -5.93
N SER A 41 -12.49 10.59 -5.04
CA SER A 41 -12.68 10.12 -3.66
C SER A 41 -13.35 8.75 -3.59
N TRP A 42 -14.45 8.54 -4.32
CA TRP A 42 -15.12 7.25 -4.38
C TRP A 42 -14.21 6.13 -4.87
N GLY A 43 -13.37 6.39 -5.88
CA GLY A 43 -12.37 5.42 -6.35
C GLY A 43 -11.41 5.00 -5.22
N THR A 44 -10.92 5.96 -4.46
CA THR A 44 -10.01 5.72 -3.32
C THR A 44 -10.69 4.90 -2.20
N LEU A 45 -11.93 5.25 -1.83
CA LEU A 45 -12.69 4.49 -0.83
C LEU A 45 -12.87 3.03 -1.25
N CYS A 46 -13.26 2.81 -2.51
CA CYS A 46 -13.55 1.46 -3.00
C CYS A 46 -12.30 0.60 -3.15
N ILE A 47 -11.14 1.18 -3.45
CA ILE A 47 -9.85 0.50 -3.34
C ILE A 47 -9.61 0.06 -1.88
N GLY A 48 -9.86 0.95 -0.91
CA GLY A 48 -9.78 0.60 0.52
C GLY A 48 -10.70 -0.55 0.91
N LEU A 49 -11.96 -0.52 0.50
CA LEU A 49 -12.93 -1.59 0.75
C LEU A 49 -12.56 -2.90 0.02
N GLY A 50 -11.90 -2.80 -1.12
CA GLY A 50 -11.33 -3.94 -1.85
C GLY A 50 -10.36 -4.76 -1.01
N ASN A 51 -9.58 -4.10 -0.15
CA ASN A 51 -8.68 -4.79 0.79
C ASN A 51 -9.43 -5.66 1.81
N VAL A 52 -10.64 -5.26 2.22
CA VAL A 52 -11.40 -5.96 3.28
C VAL A 52 -11.85 -7.33 2.83
N TRP A 53 -12.39 -7.47 1.60
CA TRP A 53 -12.88 -8.75 1.11
C TRP A 53 -11.77 -9.66 0.57
N ALA A 54 -10.59 -9.10 0.24
CA ALA A 54 -9.49 -9.84 -0.34
C ALA A 54 -8.99 -10.97 0.59
N LEU A 55 -8.75 -10.70 1.88
CA LEU A 55 -8.25 -11.68 2.85
C LEU A 55 -9.21 -12.88 3.05
N PRO A 56 -10.51 -12.65 3.36
CA PRO A 56 -11.44 -13.78 3.47
C PRO A 56 -11.49 -14.61 2.20
N THR A 57 -11.53 -13.96 1.04
CA THR A 57 -11.63 -14.66 -0.24
C THR A 57 -10.41 -15.53 -0.50
N VAL A 58 -9.20 -15.07 -0.15
CA VAL A 58 -7.98 -15.89 -0.22
C VAL A 58 -8.10 -17.15 0.61
N ALA A 59 -8.68 -17.09 1.79
CA ALA A 59 -8.85 -18.24 2.67
C ALA A 59 -9.79 -19.31 2.06
N TYR A 60 -10.73 -18.91 1.18
CA TYR A 60 -11.69 -19.83 0.55
C TYR A 60 -11.26 -20.32 -0.83
N ILE A 61 -10.70 -19.46 -1.68
CA ILE A 61 -10.41 -19.78 -3.10
C ILE A 61 -8.95 -19.62 -3.50
N GLY A 62 -8.07 -19.25 -2.56
CA GLY A 62 -6.64 -19.06 -2.81
C GLY A 62 -6.27 -17.68 -3.36
N SER A 63 -4.99 -17.36 -3.34
CA SER A 63 -4.45 -16.05 -3.73
C SER A 63 -4.57 -15.80 -5.22
N ARG A 64 -4.28 -16.79 -6.05
CA ARG A 64 -4.32 -16.68 -7.51
C ARG A 64 -5.70 -16.26 -8.00
N TYR A 65 -6.74 -17.00 -7.63
CA TYR A 65 -8.09 -16.74 -8.11
C TYR A 65 -8.64 -15.43 -7.56
N THR A 66 -8.35 -15.10 -6.31
CA THR A 66 -8.73 -13.81 -5.72
C THR A 66 -8.13 -12.65 -6.51
N ILE A 67 -6.85 -12.71 -6.86
CA ILE A 67 -6.16 -11.68 -7.65
C ILE A 67 -6.71 -11.62 -9.09
N LEU A 68 -6.94 -12.77 -9.74
CA LEU A 68 -7.49 -12.82 -11.10
C LEU A 68 -8.91 -12.25 -11.16
N ILE A 69 -9.77 -12.58 -10.20
CA ILE A 69 -11.13 -12.02 -10.10
C ILE A 69 -11.04 -10.51 -9.87
N GLY A 70 -10.19 -10.06 -8.94
CA GLY A 70 -9.98 -8.63 -8.69
C GLY A 70 -9.53 -7.88 -9.94
N LEU A 71 -8.55 -8.42 -10.67
CA LEU A 71 -8.06 -7.81 -11.92
C LEU A 71 -9.11 -7.84 -13.04
N ALA A 72 -9.91 -8.90 -13.14
CA ALA A 72 -11.00 -8.98 -14.13
C ALA A 72 -12.08 -7.92 -13.86
N VAL A 73 -12.54 -7.79 -12.60
CA VAL A 73 -13.49 -6.76 -12.17
C VAL A 73 -12.92 -5.36 -12.40
N PHE A 74 -11.66 -5.16 -12.08
CA PHE A 74 -10.95 -3.89 -12.29
C PHE A 74 -10.89 -3.50 -13.78
N THR A 75 -10.53 -4.46 -14.63
CA THR A 75 -10.46 -4.29 -16.09
C THR A 75 -11.84 -3.96 -16.67
N ALA A 76 -12.87 -4.70 -16.27
CA ALA A 76 -14.25 -4.43 -16.68
C ALA A 76 -14.71 -3.02 -16.23
N GLY A 77 -14.27 -2.59 -15.03
CA GLY A 77 -14.51 -1.24 -14.52
C GLY A 77 -13.95 -0.14 -15.44
N PHE A 78 -12.75 -0.28 -15.99
CA PHE A 78 -12.19 0.70 -16.94
C PHE A 78 -12.96 0.75 -18.26
N PHE A 79 -13.32 -0.38 -18.83
CA PHE A 79 -14.13 -0.41 -20.06
C PHE A 79 -15.54 0.17 -19.83
N TRP A 80 -16.13 -0.08 -18.66
CA TRP A 80 -17.40 0.53 -18.29
C TRP A 80 -17.27 2.05 -18.13
N GLN A 81 -16.23 2.55 -17.44
CA GLN A 81 -15.97 3.99 -17.35
C GLN A 81 -15.83 4.63 -18.72
N ALA A 82 -15.12 3.99 -19.67
CA ALA A 82 -14.96 4.50 -21.02
C ALA A 82 -16.28 4.63 -21.79
N ARG A 83 -17.29 3.81 -21.47
CA ARG A 83 -18.62 3.81 -22.10
C ARG A 83 -19.71 4.54 -21.33
N ALA A 84 -19.39 5.07 -20.16
CA ALA A 84 -20.36 5.76 -19.32
C ALA A 84 -20.93 7.00 -20.03
N GLN A 85 -22.26 7.13 -19.97
CA GLN A 85 -22.99 8.25 -20.55
C GLN A 85 -23.61 9.17 -19.49
N SER A 86 -23.66 8.72 -18.21
CA SER A 86 -24.16 9.50 -17.10
C SER A 86 -23.15 9.48 -15.95
N TYR A 87 -23.29 10.47 -15.06
CA TYR A 87 -22.46 10.56 -13.84
C TYR A 87 -22.63 9.30 -12.97
N GLU A 88 -23.86 8.82 -12.79
CA GLU A 88 -24.20 7.65 -11.96
C GLU A 88 -23.56 6.37 -12.54
N SER A 89 -23.57 6.22 -13.87
CA SER A 89 -22.92 5.10 -14.54
C SER A 89 -21.40 5.13 -14.37
N LEU A 90 -20.79 6.32 -14.49
CA LEU A 90 -19.36 6.51 -14.26
C LEU A 90 -18.98 6.24 -12.81
N LEU A 91 -19.80 6.71 -11.87
CA LEU A 91 -19.62 6.45 -10.44
C LEU A 91 -19.68 4.94 -10.13
N ALA A 92 -20.72 4.26 -10.62
CA ALA A 92 -20.88 2.82 -10.43
C ALA A 92 -19.69 2.02 -11.00
N ALA A 93 -19.21 2.40 -12.18
CA ALA A 93 -18.05 1.77 -12.80
C ALA A 93 -16.75 1.97 -11.97
N ARG A 94 -16.58 3.14 -11.33
CA ARG A 94 -15.45 3.42 -10.43
C ARG A 94 -15.55 2.67 -9.11
N VAL A 95 -16.75 2.56 -8.55
CA VAL A 95 -17.00 1.80 -7.32
C VAL A 95 -16.65 0.33 -7.53
N ILE A 96 -17.21 -0.29 -8.56
CA ILE A 96 -16.99 -1.72 -8.85
C ILE A 96 -15.53 -1.97 -9.24
N GLY A 97 -14.97 -1.13 -10.14
CA GLY A 97 -13.57 -1.22 -10.51
C GLY A 97 -12.64 -1.05 -9.30
N GLY A 98 -12.90 -0.08 -8.42
CA GLY A 98 -12.13 0.13 -7.20
C GLY A 98 -12.09 -1.07 -6.26
N LEU A 99 -13.24 -1.74 -6.07
CA LEU A 99 -13.31 -2.98 -5.28
C LEU A 99 -12.41 -4.07 -5.83
N GLY A 100 -12.30 -4.19 -7.17
CA GLY A 100 -11.36 -5.11 -7.82
C GLY A 100 -9.91 -4.69 -7.65
N GLY A 101 -9.62 -3.38 -7.80
CA GLY A 101 -8.27 -2.83 -7.70
C GLY A 101 -7.65 -2.93 -6.30
N GLY A 102 -8.46 -2.88 -5.24
CA GLY A 102 -7.98 -2.98 -3.85
C GLY A 102 -7.39 -4.35 -3.50
N VAL A 103 -7.79 -5.41 -4.19
CA VAL A 103 -7.30 -6.78 -3.92
C VAL A 103 -5.77 -6.86 -3.95
N VAL A 104 -5.14 -6.24 -4.94
CA VAL A 104 -3.68 -6.31 -5.09
C VAL A 104 -2.95 -5.48 -4.03
N GLU A 105 -3.56 -4.45 -3.50
CA GLU A 105 -2.97 -3.63 -2.44
C GLU A 105 -2.87 -4.43 -1.13
N ALA A 106 -3.86 -5.29 -0.84
CA ALA A 106 -3.84 -6.19 0.31
C ALA A 106 -2.90 -7.37 0.13
N LEU A 107 -3.00 -8.05 -1.02
CA LEU A 107 -2.34 -9.33 -1.25
C LEU A 107 -0.93 -9.20 -1.83
N GLY A 108 -0.61 -8.07 -2.47
CA GLY A 108 0.67 -7.86 -3.11
C GLY A 108 1.87 -8.11 -2.20
N PRO A 109 1.97 -7.46 -1.03
CA PRO A 109 3.06 -7.70 -0.07
C PRO A 109 3.14 -9.16 0.39
N VAL A 110 1.99 -9.79 0.65
CA VAL A 110 1.91 -11.18 1.10
C VAL A 110 2.47 -12.12 0.02
N VAL A 111 2.04 -11.94 -1.22
CA VAL A 111 2.50 -12.73 -2.36
C VAL A 111 4.00 -12.54 -2.60
N VAL A 112 4.51 -11.31 -2.45
CA VAL A 112 5.96 -11.05 -2.57
C VAL A 112 6.75 -11.85 -1.54
N VAL A 113 6.34 -11.84 -0.28
CA VAL A 113 7.01 -12.59 0.80
C VAL A 113 6.97 -14.11 0.56
N LEU A 114 5.86 -14.61 -0.02
CA LEU A 114 5.70 -16.04 -0.32
C LEU A 114 6.49 -16.52 -1.55
N LEU A 115 6.70 -15.63 -2.53
CA LEU A 115 7.35 -15.99 -3.80
C LEU A 115 8.88 -15.87 -3.77
N PHE A 116 9.44 -15.06 -2.86
CA PHE A 116 10.86 -14.75 -2.87
C PHE A 116 11.57 -15.32 -1.63
N PRO A 117 12.78 -15.89 -1.78
CA PRO A 117 13.66 -16.20 -0.66
C PRO A 117 13.94 -14.94 0.18
N ARG A 118 14.18 -15.12 1.49
CA ARG A 118 14.39 -14.01 2.43
C ARG A 118 15.40 -12.98 1.97
N GLU A 119 16.47 -13.41 1.31
CA GLU A 119 17.55 -12.57 0.76
C GLU A 119 17.08 -11.56 -0.30
N TYR A 120 16.02 -11.90 -1.06
CA TYR A 120 15.49 -11.10 -2.16
C TYR A 120 14.19 -10.37 -1.84
N VAL A 121 13.55 -10.68 -0.70
CA VAL A 121 12.25 -10.09 -0.31
C VAL A 121 12.34 -8.56 -0.26
N ALA A 122 13.37 -8.00 0.36
CA ALA A 122 13.53 -6.54 0.46
C ALA A 122 13.61 -5.86 -0.92
N ARG A 123 14.37 -6.46 -1.86
CA ARG A 123 14.47 -5.96 -3.25
C ARG A 123 13.15 -6.07 -3.99
N ALA A 124 12.44 -7.19 -3.83
CA ALA A 124 11.15 -7.41 -4.46
C ALA A 124 10.08 -6.44 -3.90
N MET A 125 10.08 -6.20 -2.59
CA MET A 125 9.22 -5.21 -1.95
C MET A 125 9.50 -3.79 -2.42
N SER A 126 10.77 -3.43 -2.65
CA SER A 126 11.14 -2.12 -3.20
C SER A 126 10.57 -1.92 -4.61
N VAL A 127 10.62 -2.94 -5.47
CA VAL A 127 10.00 -2.88 -6.82
C VAL A 127 8.48 -2.75 -6.72
N TYR A 128 7.84 -3.47 -5.80
CA TYR A 128 6.41 -3.38 -5.55
C TYR A 128 6.00 -1.98 -5.09
N THR A 129 6.71 -1.42 -4.11
CA THR A 129 6.44 -0.08 -3.56
C THR A 129 6.70 1.01 -4.61
N TRP A 130 7.75 0.85 -5.42
CA TRP A 130 8.00 1.75 -6.54
C TRP A 130 6.85 1.74 -7.56
N ALA A 131 6.35 0.57 -7.91
CA ALA A 131 5.22 0.44 -8.84
C ALA A 131 3.94 1.11 -8.28
N LEU A 132 3.70 0.96 -6.97
CA LEU A 132 2.59 1.62 -6.28
C LEU A 132 2.70 3.16 -6.38
N GLY A 133 3.87 3.73 -6.12
CA GLY A 133 4.10 5.17 -6.26
C GLY A 133 4.04 5.65 -7.72
N ALA A 134 4.59 4.87 -8.65
CA ALA A 134 4.61 5.18 -10.07
C ALA A 134 3.20 5.30 -10.67
N GLY A 135 2.24 4.48 -10.23
CA GLY A 135 0.85 4.55 -10.69
C GLY A 135 0.18 5.89 -10.41
N ALA A 136 0.46 6.48 -9.25
CA ALA A 136 -0.09 7.78 -8.88
C ALA A 136 0.41 8.94 -9.77
N VAL A 137 1.51 8.74 -10.48
CA VAL A 137 2.09 9.74 -11.40
C VAL A 137 1.81 9.42 -12.86
N PHE A 138 2.06 8.18 -13.29
CA PHE A 138 1.79 7.79 -14.67
C PHE A 138 0.31 7.84 -15.04
N GLY A 139 -0.58 7.60 -14.06
CA GLY A 139 -2.02 7.75 -14.25
C GLY A 139 -2.41 9.15 -14.76
N PRO A 140 -2.18 10.20 -13.97
CA PRO A 140 -2.46 11.58 -14.39
C PRO A 140 -1.71 12.00 -15.64
N LEU A 141 -0.44 11.61 -15.80
CA LEU A 141 0.38 11.95 -16.95
C LEU A 141 -0.23 11.40 -18.25
N ILE A 142 -0.49 10.10 -18.29
CA ILE A 142 -1.07 9.45 -19.48
C ILE A 142 -2.48 10.00 -19.74
N THR A 143 -3.28 10.19 -18.67
CA THR A 143 -4.63 10.73 -18.77
C THR A 143 -4.62 12.12 -19.36
N GLY A 144 -3.80 13.03 -18.85
CA GLY A 144 -3.72 14.41 -19.34
C GLY A 144 -3.30 14.46 -20.81
N TYR A 145 -2.25 13.75 -21.17
CA TYR A 145 -1.76 13.69 -22.56
C TYR A 145 -2.78 13.08 -23.51
N ALA A 146 -3.46 12.01 -23.11
CA ALA A 146 -4.48 11.36 -23.94
C ALA A 146 -5.71 12.27 -24.11
N VAL A 147 -6.12 13.01 -23.10
CA VAL A 147 -7.22 13.97 -23.20
C VAL A 147 -6.90 15.10 -24.16
N ASP A 148 -5.70 15.68 -24.07
CA ASP A 148 -5.30 16.80 -24.93
C ASP A 148 -5.16 16.37 -26.39
N ASN A 149 -4.55 15.21 -26.68
CA ASN A 149 -4.27 14.78 -28.05
C ASN A 149 -5.43 14.04 -28.73
N LEU A 150 -6.24 13.29 -27.98
CA LEU A 150 -7.35 12.51 -28.50
C LEU A 150 -8.71 13.23 -28.33
N GLY A 151 -8.74 14.34 -27.62
CA GLY A 151 -9.91 15.22 -27.49
C GLY A 151 -11.06 14.66 -26.62
N SER A 152 -10.88 13.52 -25.94
CA SER A 152 -11.92 12.95 -25.09
C SER A 152 -11.37 12.25 -23.84
N TRP A 153 -12.05 12.45 -22.71
CA TRP A 153 -11.76 11.76 -21.45
C TRP A 153 -12.03 10.24 -21.47
N ARG A 154 -12.70 9.72 -22.51
CA ARG A 154 -12.99 8.30 -22.68
C ARG A 154 -11.77 7.49 -23.10
N TYR A 155 -10.90 8.05 -23.93
CA TYR A 155 -9.72 7.35 -24.47
C TYR A 155 -8.73 6.88 -23.39
N PRO A 156 -8.36 7.68 -22.37
CA PRO A 156 -7.52 7.18 -21.29
C PRO A 156 -8.06 5.91 -20.61
N ASN A 157 -9.38 5.83 -20.40
CA ASN A 157 -10.01 4.67 -19.80
C ASN A 157 -9.96 3.43 -20.71
N TYR A 158 -10.06 3.60 -22.05
CA TYR A 158 -9.83 2.49 -22.99
C TYR A 158 -8.36 2.04 -22.99
N ILE A 159 -7.40 2.97 -22.94
CA ILE A 159 -5.97 2.65 -22.86
C ILE A 159 -5.69 1.85 -21.60
N PHE A 160 -6.12 2.31 -20.43
CA PHE A 160 -5.92 1.60 -19.18
C PHE A 160 -6.66 0.26 -19.14
N GLY A 161 -7.88 0.19 -19.66
CA GLY A 161 -8.64 -1.05 -19.80
C GLY A 161 -7.93 -2.07 -20.68
N GLY A 162 -7.39 -1.65 -21.84
CA GLY A 162 -6.61 -2.50 -22.75
C GLY A 162 -5.32 -3.03 -22.11
N ILE A 163 -4.60 -2.16 -21.40
CA ILE A 163 -3.38 -2.52 -20.66
C ILE A 163 -3.71 -3.52 -19.53
N CYS A 164 -4.77 -3.28 -18.76
CA CYS A 164 -5.22 -4.21 -17.72
C CYS A 164 -5.70 -5.55 -18.29
N ALA A 165 -6.37 -5.56 -19.45
CA ALA A 165 -6.78 -6.78 -20.13
C ALA A 165 -5.57 -7.62 -20.59
N LEU A 166 -4.54 -6.97 -21.12
CA LEU A 166 -3.29 -7.64 -21.46
C LEU A 166 -2.61 -8.22 -20.21
N ASN A 167 -2.55 -7.45 -19.12
CA ASN A 167 -2.00 -7.96 -17.86
C ASN A 167 -2.82 -9.13 -17.30
N LEU A 168 -4.15 -9.09 -17.41
CA LEU A 168 -5.02 -10.19 -17.00
C LEU A 168 -4.71 -11.46 -17.80
N LEU A 169 -4.56 -11.34 -19.12
CA LEU A 169 -4.22 -12.46 -19.97
C LEU A 169 -2.87 -13.07 -19.57
N VAL A 170 -1.85 -12.24 -19.36
CA VAL A 170 -0.53 -12.70 -18.93
C VAL A 170 -0.59 -13.33 -17.54
N MET A 171 -1.37 -12.78 -16.60
CA MET A 171 -1.54 -13.36 -15.27
C MET A 171 -2.26 -14.71 -15.30
N ILE A 172 -3.28 -14.88 -16.14
CA ILE A 172 -3.96 -16.17 -16.33
C ILE A 172 -2.95 -17.24 -16.77
N LEU A 173 -2.03 -16.89 -17.67
CA LEU A 173 -1.07 -17.84 -18.27
C LEU A 173 0.16 -18.09 -17.38
N MET A 174 0.61 -17.09 -16.62
CA MET A 174 1.94 -17.13 -15.98
C MET A 174 1.92 -17.03 -14.45
N PHE A 175 0.79 -16.71 -13.81
CA PHE A 175 0.75 -16.52 -12.36
C PHE A 175 0.36 -17.82 -11.65
N PRO A 176 1.29 -18.54 -10.98
CA PRO A 176 0.98 -19.75 -10.22
C PRO A 176 0.33 -19.41 -8.86
N GLU A 177 -0.32 -20.38 -8.22
CA GLU A 177 -0.82 -20.21 -6.85
C GLU A 177 0.35 -20.17 -5.85
N PRO A 178 0.54 -19.08 -5.11
CA PRO A 178 1.65 -18.92 -4.17
C PRO A 178 1.40 -19.55 -2.79
N LEU A 179 0.14 -19.90 -2.45
CA LEU A 179 -0.18 -20.48 -1.15
C LEU A 179 0.06 -22.00 -1.12
N THR A 180 0.92 -22.42 -0.21
CA THR A 180 1.32 -23.83 -0.05
C THR A 180 0.39 -24.63 0.87
N ASN A 181 -0.49 -23.99 1.62
CA ASN A 181 -1.41 -24.64 2.57
C ASN A 181 -2.62 -25.31 1.90
N ILE A 182 -2.73 -25.18 0.59
CA ILE A 182 -3.80 -25.79 -0.21
C ILE A 182 -3.24 -27.06 -0.83
N ARG A 183 -3.67 -28.22 -0.33
CA ARG A 183 -3.31 -29.52 -0.89
C ARG A 183 -4.12 -29.81 -2.15
N VAL A 184 -3.45 -30.37 -3.14
CA VAL A 184 -4.09 -30.93 -4.34
C VAL A 184 -4.54 -32.35 -4.04
N ALA A 185 -5.68 -32.79 -4.57
CA ALA A 185 -6.12 -34.17 -4.45
C ALA A 185 -5.05 -35.12 -5.05
N GLY A 186 -4.42 -35.93 -4.21
CA GLY A 186 -3.31 -36.82 -4.58
C GLY A 186 -1.95 -36.52 -3.94
N ASP A 187 -1.86 -35.43 -3.14
CA ASP A 187 -0.67 -35.19 -2.32
C ASP A 187 -0.62 -36.25 -1.18
N PRO A 188 0.57 -36.86 -0.88
CA PRO A 188 0.70 -37.81 0.21
C PRO A 188 0.33 -37.22 1.57
N GLU A 189 -0.28 -38.00 2.45
CA GLU A 189 -0.58 -37.56 3.81
C GLU A 189 0.72 -37.36 4.61
N PRO A 190 0.74 -36.42 5.60
CA PRO A 190 1.94 -36.18 6.42
C PRO A 190 2.36 -37.39 7.27
N SER A 191 1.46 -38.35 7.49
CA SER A 191 1.72 -39.61 8.14
C SER A 191 2.62 -40.56 7.35
N ASP A 192 2.77 -40.33 6.04
CA ASP A 192 3.58 -41.15 5.14
C ASP A 192 5.03 -40.66 5.01
N ILE A 193 5.32 -39.47 5.58
CA ILE A 193 6.70 -39.04 5.80
C ILE A 193 7.12 -39.63 7.14
N SER A 194 7.45 -40.92 7.14
CA SER A 194 8.24 -41.53 8.20
C SER A 194 9.50 -40.66 8.33
N ILE A 195 9.69 -40.07 9.48
CA ILE A 195 11.00 -39.58 9.91
C ILE A 195 11.83 -40.87 9.97
N GLU A 196 12.53 -41.17 8.87
CA GLU A 196 13.61 -42.15 8.96
C GLU A 196 14.50 -41.64 10.08
N SER A 197 14.51 -42.39 11.14
CA SER A 197 15.40 -42.24 12.27
C SER A 197 16.80 -42.06 11.71
N ILE A 198 17.36 -40.89 11.82
CA ILE A 198 18.80 -40.71 11.63
C ILE A 198 19.40 -41.50 12.77
N ASP A 199 19.98 -42.67 12.39
CA ASP A 199 20.71 -43.53 13.31
C ASP A 199 21.76 -42.68 14.03
N GLU A 200 21.64 -42.61 15.36
CA GLU A 200 22.54 -41.90 16.28
C GLU A 200 23.95 -42.55 16.32
N GLU A 201 24.32 -43.40 15.38
CA GLU A 201 25.52 -44.25 15.47
C GLU A 201 26.75 -43.74 14.69
N GLN A 202 26.84 -42.43 14.37
CA GLN A 202 28.06 -41.83 13.79
C GLN A 202 28.43 -40.48 14.34
N VAL A 203 28.34 -40.25 15.64
CA VAL A 203 29.05 -39.12 16.28
C VAL A 203 30.19 -39.68 17.07
N GLY A 204 31.35 -39.79 16.43
CA GLY A 204 32.61 -40.09 17.12
C GLY A 204 32.94 -38.99 18.15
N GLU A 205 33.34 -39.45 19.35
CA GLU A 205 33.81 -38.58 20.44
C GLU A 205 34.91 -37.61 19.96
N PRO A 206 34.81 -36.30 20.23
CA PRO A 206 35.97 -35.43 20.08
C PRO A 206 36.85 -35.56 21.31
N LYS A 207 38.04 -36.02 21.11
CA LYS A 207 39.17 -35.86 22.05
C LYS A 207 39.72 -34.48 21.91
N GLU A 208 39.85 -33.84 23.05
CA GLU A 208 40.67 -32.64 23.47
C GLU A 208 39.89 -31.40 23.90
N PRO A 209 40.32 -30.80 25.02
CA PRO A 209 39.65 -29.65 25.63
C PRO A 209 40.06 -28.34 24.94
N LEU A 210 39.07 -27.57 24.49
CA LEU A 210 39.30 -26.19 24.05
C LEU A 210 39.12 -25.23 25.22
N GLU A 211 40.14 -24.40 25.40
CA GLU A 211 40.21 -23.30 26.33
C GLU A 211 39.05 -22.29 26.23
N GLU A 212 38.72 -21.72 27.37
CA GLU A 212 37.74 -20.65 27.55
C GLU A 212 38.03 -19.47 26.63
N VAL A 213 37.12 -19.18 25.69
CA VAL A 213 37.00 -17.86 25.06
C VAL A 213 35.54 -17.42 25.17
N GLY A 214 35.40 -16.26 25.75
CA GLY A 214 34.24 -15.58 26.28
C GLY A 214 32.90 -15.70 25.57
N ASN A 215 31.86 -15.78 26.37
CA ASN A 215 30.45 -15.69 26.09
C ASN A 215 30.06 -14.64 25.05
N ALA A 216 29.89 -15.06 23.80
CA ALA A 216 28.96 -14.48 22.88
C ALA A 216 27.79 -15.46 22.75
N GLN A 217 26.72 -15.26 23.49
CA GLN A 217 25.46 -15.94 23.30
C GLN A 217 24.99 -15.61 21.86
N GLN A 218 25.30 -16.49 20.94
CA GLN A 218 24.57 -16.60 19.68
C GLN A 218 23.13 -16.87 20.03
N TYR A 219 22.27 -15.88 19.85
CA TYR A 219 20.83 -16.10 19.71
C TYR A 219 20.63 -16.88 18.40
N GLU A 220 20.75 -18.19 18.46
CA GLU A 220 20.10 -19.08 17.50
C GLU A 220 18.59 -18.86 17.67
N THR A 221 18.06 -17.93 16.92
CA THR A 221 16.65 -17.95 16.57
C THR A 221 16.44 -19.28 15.84
N ARG A 222 15.92 -20.30 16.56
CA ARG A 222 15.37 -21.50 15.92
C ARG A 222 14.45 -21.03 14.81
N PRO A 223 14.73 -21.29 13.53
CA PRO A 223 13.77 -21.00 12.49
C PRO A 223 12.56 -21.89 12.81
N ALA A 224 11.40 -21.27 13.01
CA ALA A 224 10.16 -21.98 12.79
C ALA A 224 10.36 -22.76 11.49
N SER A 225 10.18 -24.06 11.54
CA SER A 225 10.43 -24.99 10.43
C SER A 225 9.72 -24.48 9.18
N VAL A 226 10.42 -23.62 8.45
CA VAL A 226 10.06 -23.30 7.09
C VAL A 226 10.42 -24.56 6.34
N ALA A 227 9.41 -25.36 6.00
CA ALA A 227 9.57 -26.44 5.06
C ALA A 227 10.40 -25.92 3.91
N THR A 228 11.61 -26.42 3.78
CA THR A 228 12.52 -26.10 2.66
C THR A 228 11.76 -26.47 1.40
N PHE A 229 11.28 -25.47 0.70
CA PHE A 229 10.56 -25.64 -0.53
C PHE A 229 11.56 -26.09 -1.59
N GLU A 230 11.66 -27.38 -1.83
CA GLU A 230 12.31 -27.85 -3.04
C GLU A 230 11.47 -27.34 -4.22
N PRO A 231 12.05 -26.54 -5.13
CA PRO A 231 11.32 -26.07 -6.29
C PRO A 231 10.86 -27.29 -7.09
N CYS A 232 9.57 -27.60 -7.07
CA CYS A 232 8.98 -28.64 -7.89
C CYS A 232 9.42 -28.43 -9.33
N LYS A 233 10.15 -29.40 -9.88
CA LYS A 233 10.58 -29.38 -11.29
C LYS A 233 9.34 -29.15 -12.17
N PRO A 234 9.43 -28.26 -13.19
CA PRO A 234 8.31 -28.01 -14.08
C PRO A 234 7.89 -29.30 -14.77
N GLY A 235 6.70 -29.81 -14.46
CA GLY A 235 6.12 -31.02 -14.98
C GLY A 235 4.59 -30.95 -14.97
N ALA A 236 3.92 -32.00 -15.46
CA ALA A 236 2.46 -32.05 -15.54
C ALA A 236 1.78 -31.84 -14.17
N LEU A 237 2.38 -32.32 -13.07
CA LEU A 237 1.89 -32.13 -11.70
C LEU A 237 2.02 -30.67 -11.27
N TRP A 238 3.14 -30.00 -11.58
CA TRP A 238 3.33 -28.57 -11.31
C TRP A 238 2.30 -27.73 -12.06
N PHE A 239 2.07 -28.02 -13.35
CA PHE A 239 1.08 -27.35 -14.17
C PHE A 239 -0.34 -27.54 -13.62
N ARG A 240 -0.70 -28.79 -13.29
CA ARG A 240 -2.00 -29.10 -12.70
C ARG A 240 -2.22 -28.41 -11.35
N ARG A 241 -1.21 -28.40 -10.48
CA ARG A 241 -1.22 -27.74 -9.17
C ARG A 241 -1.31 -26.23 -9.28
N SER A 242 -0.61 -25.63 -10.25
CA SER A 242 -0.53 -24.19 -10.43
C SER A 242 -1.75 -23.58 -11.14
N PHE A 243 -2.44 -24.34 -11.98
CA PHE A 243 -3.45 -23.80 -12.90
C PHE A 243 -4.86 -24.34 -12.71
N PHE A 244 -5.05 -25.48 -12.04
CA PHE A 244 -6.39 -26.07 -11.86
C PHE A 244 -6.81 -26.07 -10.39
N LEU A 245 -8.07 -25.69 -10.17
CA LEU A 245 -8.68 -25.56 -8.85
C LEU A 245 -9.03 -26.95 -8.29
N THR A 246 -8.12 -27.51 -7.49
CA THR A 246 -8.43 -28.65 -6.61
C THR A 246 -8.11 -28.24 -5.18
N LEU A 247 -8.94 -27.34 -4.64
CA LEU A 247 -8.80 -26.84 -3.27
C LEU A 247 -9.30 -27.88 -2.28
N ARG A 248 -8.40 -28.59 -1.60
CA ARG A 248 -8.75 -29.38 -0.42
C ARG A 248 -8.15 -28.67 0.79
N HIS A 249 -8.99 -28.03 1.58
CA HIS A 249 -8.58 -27.43 2.84
C HIS A 249 -8.37 -28.54 3.87
N ASN A 250 -7.22 -28.54 4.55
CA ASN A 250 -6.97 -29.49 5.66
C ASN A 250 -7.92 -29.23 6.84
N HIS A 251 -8.35 -27.99 7.02
CA HIS A 251 -9.34 -27.55 8.00
C HIS A 251 -10.34 -26.61 7.33
N PRO A 252 -11.63 -26.63 7.71
CA PRO A 252 -12.59 -25.67 7.18
C PRO A 252 -12.11 -24.25 7.52
N PRO A 253 -12.15 -23.31 6.56
CA PRO A 253 -11.76 -21.93 6.81
C PRO A 253 -12.66 -21.34 7.92
N PRO A 254 -12.14 -20.44 8.76
CA PRO A 254 -12.95 -19.74 9.74
C PRO A 254 -14.09 -18.97 9.07
N ASN A 255 -15.12 -18.62 9.84
CA ASN A 255 -16.27 -17.87 9.34
C ASN A 255 -15.80 -16.61 8.58
N PHE A 256 -16.39 -16.33 7.42
CA PHE A 256 -16.06 -15.19 6.56
C PHE A 256 -16.04 -13.86 7.34
N PHE A 257 -17.08 -13.60 8.14
CA PHE A 257 -17.17 -12.38 8.95
C PHE A 257 -16.08 -12.29 10.02
N TYR A 258 -15.64 -13.41 10.59
CA TYR A 258 -14.51 -13.43 11.52
C TYR A 258 -13.23 -12.95 10.83
N LEU A 259 -12.95 -13.45 9.62
CA LEU A 259 -11.79 -13.05 8.82
C LEU A 259 -11.83 -11.58 8.36
N VAL A 260 -13.03 -11.00 8.24
CA VAL A 260 -13.21 -9.56 7.96
C VAL A 260 -12.88 -8.72 9.19
N VAL A 261 -13.31 -9.13 10.38
CA VAL A 261 -13.20 -8.31 11.60
C VAL A 261 -11.87 -8.51 12.33
N GLU A 262 -11.29 -9.69 12.24
CA GLU A 262 -10.05 -10.07 12.94
C GLU A 262 -8.89 -9.08 12.70
N PRO A 263 -8.60 -8.60 11.50
CA PRO A 263 -7.53 -7.63 11.29
C PRO A 263 -7.72 -6.33 12.06
N PHE A 264 -8.96 -5.88 12.26
CA PHE A 264 -9.25 -4.61 12.94
C PHE A 264 -8.99 -4.64 14.46
N ARG A 265 -8.82 -5.81 15.06
CA ARG A 265 -8.44 -5.94 16.48
C ARG A 265 -7.11 -5.26 16.79
N ILE A 266 -6.20 -5.14 15.81
CA ILE A 266 -4.90 -4.47 15.99
C ILE A 266 -5.04 -2.96 16.25
N LEU A 267 -6.20 -2.36 15.94
CA LEU A 267 -6.48 -0.95 16.24
C LEU A 267 -6.53 -0.61 17.73
N VAL A 268 -6.55 -1.59 18.60
CA VAL A 268 -6.39 -1.36 20.04
C VAL A 268 -4.99 -0.81 20.37
N SER A 269 -3.99 -1.06 19.49
CA SER A 269 -2.64 -0.53 19.66
C SER A 269 -2.56 0.96 19.31
N PRO A 270 -2.13 1.85 20.23
CA PRO A 270 -1.94 3.28 19.96
C PRO A 270 -0.95 3.54 18.82
N ALA A 271 0.08 2.71 18.69
CA ALA A 271 1.07 2.83 17.61
C ALA A 271 0.40 2.66 16.23
N VAL A 272 -0.47 1.66 16.09
CA VAL A 272 -1.21 1.42 14.85
C VAL A 272 -2.21 2.54 14.57
N ILE A 273 -2.92 3.05 15.59
CA ILE A 273 -3.84 4.18 15.44
C ILE A 273 -3.09 5.41 14.89
N ILE A 274 -1.98 5.79 15.51
CA ILE A 274 -1.19 6.95 15.07
C ILE A 274 -0.70 6.74 13.63
N THR A 275 -0.23 5.55 13.29
CA THR A 275 0.25 5.21 11.96
C THR A 275 -0.84 5.35 10.90
N VAL A 276 -2.02 4.77 11.12
CA VAL A 276 -3.11 4.81 10.13
C VAL A 276 -3.67 6.22 9.95
N LEU A 277 -3.74 7.01 11.04
CA LEU A 277 -4.17 8.42 10.99
C LEU A 277 -3.16 9.28 10.25
N LEU A 278 -1.86 9.16 10.58
CA LEU A 278 -0.79 9.93 9.93
C LEU A 278 -0.73 9.64 8.43
N PHE A 279 -0.79 8.36 8.06
CA PHE A 279 -0.77 7.96 6.66
C PHE A 279 -2.03 8.42 5.93
N GLY A 280 -3.20 8.22 6.53
CA GLY A 280 -4.49 8.60 5.95
C GLY A 280 -4.60 10.11 5.69
N ILE A 281 -4.24 10.96 6.67
CA ILE A 281 -4.33 12.41 6.52
C ILE A 281 -3.28 12.95 5.53
N SER A 282 -2.09 12.33 5.44
CA SER A 282 -1.06 12.69 4.47
C SER A 282 -1.48 12.38 3.03
N ILE A 283 -2.08 11.21 2.80
CA ILE A 283 -2.68 10.86 1.50
C ILE A 283 -3.85 11.79 1.16
N ALA A 284 -4.71 12.07 2.12
CA ALA A 284 -5.83 12.99 1.94
C ALA A 284 -5.36 14.38 1.49
N GLY A 285 -4.31 14.92 2.12
CA GLY A 285 -3.67 16.17 1.72
C GLY A 285 -3.13 16.14 0.29
N THR A 286 -2.53 15.01 -0.11
CA THR A 286 -2.03 14.83 -1.49
C THR A 286 -3.16 14.79 -2.52
N ILE A 287 -4.25 14.05 -2.26
CA ILE A 287 -5.41 13.98 -3.15
C ILE A 287 -6.09 15.34 -3.25
N ALA A 288 -6.28 16.02 -2.12
CA ALA A 288 -6.84 17.37 -2.07
C ALA A 288 -6.02 18.35 -2.91
N THR A 289 -4.69 18.32 -2.77
CA THR A 289 -3.78 19.16 -3.56
C THR A 289 -3.92 18.85 -5.05
N SER A 290 -3.98 17.58 -5.46
CA SER A 290 -4.15 17.19 -6.87
C SER A 290 -5.45 17.71 -7.48
N ILE A 291 -6.57 17.65 -6.74
CA ILE A 291 -7.87 18.21 -7.16
C ILE A 291 -7.77 19.73 -7.33
N LEU A 292 -7.17 20.42 -6.37
CA LEU A 292 -7.06 21.89 -6.40
C LEU A 292 -6.09 22.38 -7.47
N VAL A 293 -5.01 21.64 -7.77
CA VAL A 293 -4.11 21.88 -8.90
C VAL A 293 -4.91 21.93 -10.21
N SER A 294 -5.77 20.93 -10.45
CA SER A 294 -6.58 20.87 -11.65
C SER A 294 -7.52 22.08 -11.79
N ILE A 295 -8.13 22.54 -10.71
CA ILE A 295 -9.08 23.63 -10.74
C ILE A 295 -8.37 24.99 -10.79
N THR A 296 -7.34 25.20 -9.96
CA THR A 296 -6.69 26.49 -9.81
C THR A 296 -5.82 26.83 -11.01
N PHE A 297 -4.99 25.89 -11.50
CA PHE A 297 -4.09 26.17 -12.61
C PHE A 297 -4.76 26.11 -13.98
N SER A 298 -5.94 25.54 -14.12
CA SER A 298 -6.72 25.63 -15.35
C SER A 298 -7.49 26.95 -15.50
N GLN A 299 -7.47 27.82 -14.47
CA GLN A 299 -8.07 29.17 -14.52
C GLN A 299 -6.99 30.24 -14.81
N PRO A 300 -7.41 31.46 -15.24
CA PRO A 300 -6.47 32.57 -15.35
C PRO A 300 -5.71 32.84 -14.04
N PRO A 301 -4.44 33.20 -14.08
CA PRO A 301 -3.62 33.54 -15.25
C PRO A 301 -2.97 32.34 -15.95
N TRP A 302 -3.04 31.12 -15.40
CA TRP A 302 -2.24 29.97 -15.85
C TRP A 302 -2.81 29.26 -17.09
N LEU A 303 -4.14 29.05 -17.14
CA LEU A 303 -4.86 28.40 -18.26
C LEU A 303 -4.27 27.05 -18.69
N TRP A 304 -3.86 26.21 -17.73
CA TRP A 304 -3.23 24.93 -18.02
C TRP A 304 -4.17 23.97 -18.73
N THR A 305 -3.61 23.22 -19.68
CA THR A 305 -4.26 22.09 -20.35
C THR A 305 -4.28 20.86 -19.43
N SER A 306 -5.10 19.86 -19.78
CA SER A 306 -5.13 18.58 -19.08
C SER A 306 -3.76 17.90 -19.02
N GLY A 307 -2.97 18.00 -20.10
CA GLY A 307 -1.60 17.46 -20.18
C GLY A 307 -0.65 18.14 -19.19
N GLN A 308 -0.73 19.46 -19.06
CA GLN A 308 0.10 20.21 -18.10
C GLN A 308 -0.29 19.87 -16.63
N VAL A 309 -1.58 19.72 -16.34
CA VAL A 309 -2.06 19.24 -15.04
C VAL A 309 -1.54 17.82 -14.76
N GLY A 310 -1.58 16.95 -15.75
CA GLY A 310 -1.03 15.60 -15.67
C GLY A 310 0.48 15.60 -15.40
N LEU A 311 1.23 16.40 -16.15
CA LEU A 311 2.70 16.54 -16.05
C LEU A 311 3.12 17.05 -14.67
N TYR A 312 2.33 17.92 -14.05
CA TYR A 312 2.65 18.47 -12.73
C TYR A 312 2.72 17.43 -11.62
N ASN A 313 2.14 16.24 -11.82
CA ASN A 313 2.30 15.11 -10.89
C ASN A 313 3.74 14.55 -10.82
N ILE A 314 4.67 15.06 -11.62
CA ILE A 314 6.11 14.82 -11.41
C ILE A 314 6.59 15.43 -10.08
N ALA A 315 5.99 16.52 -9.59
CA ALA A 315 6.38 17.11 -8.31
C ALA A 315 6.18 16.15 -7.12
N PRO A 316 5.01 15.54 -6.89
CA PRO A 316 4.86 14.51 -5.86
C PRO A 316 5.74 13.26 -6.09
N LEU A 317 6.02 12.87 -7.35
CA LEU A 317 6.96 11.78 -7.65
C LEU A 317 8.36 12.07 -7.11
N LEU A 318 8.88 13.26 -7.37
CA LEU A 318 10.18 13.69 -6.84
C LEU A 318 10.18 13.67 -5.31
N GLY A 319 9.06 14.04 -4.70
CA GLY A 319 8.88 13.92 -3.24
C GLY A 319 8.94 12.47 -2.76
N LEU A 320 8.20 11.56 -3.39
CA LEU A 320 8.23 10.13 -3.05
C LEU A 320 9.65 9.56 -3.17
N LEU A 321 10.37 9.90 -4.23
CA LEU A 321 11.76 9.47 -4.43
C LEU A 321 12.71 10.06 -3.37
N ALA A 322 12.54 11.33 -3.02
CA ALA A 322 13.34 12.00 -1.99
C ALA A 322 13.09 11.44 -0.58
N GLY A 323 11.89 10.96 -0.29
CA GLY A 323 11.54 10.35 1.00
C GLY A 323 12.07 8.91 1.17
N MET A 324 12.24 8.15 0.09
CA MET A 324 12.67 6.74 0.13
C MET A 324 13.98 6.50 0.92
N PRO A 325 15.06 7.27 0.73
CA PRO A 325 16.28 7.08 1.49
C PRO A 325 16.08 7.22 3.00
N PHE A 326 15.18 8.07 3.43
CA PHE A 326 14.90 8.27 4.86
C PHE A 326 14.06 7.12 5.43
N GLY A 327 13.01 6.69 4.71
CA GLY A 327 12.12 5.62 5.16
C GLY A 327 12.68 4.20 5.03
N GLY A 328 13.77 4.04 4.25
CA GLY A 328 14.48 2.77 4.07
C GLY A 328 15.86 2.84 4.71
N ALA A 329 16.89 3.08 3.90
CA ALA A 329 18.30 3.03 4.33
C ALA A 329 18.63 3.89 5.57
N GLY A 330 17.95 5.03 5.75
CA GLY A 330 18.14 5.89 6.92
C GLY A 330 17.61 5.25 8.21
N ALA A 331 16.44 4.60 8.13
CA ALA A 331 15.86 3.86 9.26
C ALA A 331 16.74 2.67 9.64
N ASP A 332 17.18 1.90 8.65
CA ASP A 332 18.07 0.76 8.84
C ASP A 332 19.41 1.19 9.46
N TRP A 333 19.99 2.28 8.96
CA TRP A 333 21.25 2.83 9.49
C TRP A 333 21.13 3.25 10.96
N LEU A 334 20.01 3.88 11.37
CA LEU A 334 19.78 4.24 12.77
C LEU A 334 19.59 3.01 13.64
N ALA A 335 18.82 2.03 13.17
CA ALA A 335 18.60 0.77 13.87
C ALA A 335 19.93 0.00 14.06
N GLU A 336 20.73 -0.11 13.00
CA GLU A 336 22.06 -0.74 13.06
C GLU A 336 23.02 0.01 13.97
N ARG A 337 23.05 1.34 13.93
CA ARG A 337 23.87 2.17 14.80
C ARG A 337 23.49 1.97 16.28
N HIS A 338 22.19 1.84 16.57
CA HIS A 338 21.71 1.56 17.92
C HIS A 338 22.14 0.16 18.39
N LEU A 339 21.98 -0.84 17.52
CA LEU A 339 22.39 -2.22 17.77
C LEU A 339 23.90 -2.30 18.06
N ARG A 340 24.75 -1.65 17.25
CA ARG A 340 26.23 -1.63 17.46
C ARG A 340 26.62 -0.94 18.76
N ARG A 341 25.83 0.03 19.28
CA ARG A 341 26.16 0.76 20.51
C ARG A 341 25.64 0.07 21.76
N ASN A 342 24.46 -0.50 21.71
CA ASN A 342 23.74 -0.98 22.88
C ASN A 342 23.59 -2.51 22.93
N GLY A 343 24.01 -3.23 21.87
CA GLY A 343 23.94 -4.70 21.78
C GLY A 343 22.53 -5.26 21.59
N GLU A 344 21.47 -4.42 21.62
CA GLU A 344 20.08 -4.84 21.49
C GLU A 344 19.39 -4.12 20.33
N PHE A 345 18.62 -4.87 19.53
CA PHE A 345 17.74 -4.31 18.52
C PHE A 345 16.46 -3.78 19.18
N LYS A 346 16.14 -2.50 18.95
CA LYS A 346 14.90 -1.88 19.41
C LYS A 346 14.20 -1.21 18.23
N PRO A 347 12.94 -1.57 17.93
CA PRO A 347 12.18 -0.94 16.84
C PRO A 347 12.08 0.59 16.97
N GLU A 348 12.05 1.09 18.20
CA GLU A 348 12.00 2.54 18.51
C GLU A 348 13.21 3.32 18.04
N SER A 349 14.33 2.65 17.77
CA SER A 349 15.59 3.29 17.36
C SER A 349 15.50 4.00 16.00
N ALA A 350 14.56 3.64 15.13
CA ALA A 350 14.32 4.27 13.85
C ALA A 350 13.41 5.52 13.94
N LEU A 351 12.64 5.70 15.02
CA LEU A 351 11.68 6.79 15.16
C LEU A 351 12.27 8.22 15.11
N PRO A 352 13.54 8.51 15.52
CA PRO A 352 14.12 9.84 15.36
C PRO A 352 14.11 10.38 13.92
N ILE A 353 14.02 9.52 12.91
CA ILE A 353 13.85 9.94 11.50
C ILE A 353 12.56 10.72 11.25
N LEU A 354 11.57 10.58 12.13
CA LEU A 354 10.31 11.33 12.01
C LEU A 354 10.51 12.84 12.27
N LEU A 355 11.56 13.26 13.00
CA LEU A 355 11.76 14.66 13.38
C LEU A 355 11.81 15.65 12.20
N PRO A 356 12.59 15.43 11.12
CA PRO A 356 12.57 16.34 9.98
C PRO A 356 11.19 16.40 9.31
N PHE A 357 10.45 15.28 9.23
CA PHE A 357 9.11 15.25 8.67
C PHE A 357 8.09 15.93 9.57
N ALA A 358 8.22 15.81 10.90
CA ALA A 358 7.35 16.46 11.87
C ALA A 358 7.37 17.99 11.76
N ILE A 359 8.48 18.56 11.29
CA ILE A 359 8.63 20.00 11.08
C ILE A 359 8.27 20.37 9.63
N ALA A 360 8.87 19.69 8.66
CA ALA A 360 8.76 20.07 7.26
C ALA A 360 7.35 19.83 6.68
N THR A 361 6.68 18.74 7.05
CA THR A 361 5.39 18.37 6.45
C THR A 361 4.26 19.31 6.83
N PRO A 362 4.03 19.68 8.12
CA PRO A 362 2.99 20.66 8.48
C PRO A 362 3.24 22.04 7.85
N ILE A 363 4.50 22.49 7.82
CA ILE A 363 4.87 23.76 7.19
C ILE A 363 4.55 23.71 5.69
N ALA A 364 5.01 22.67 5.00
CA ALA A 364 4.76 22.50 3.57
C ALA A 364 3.25 22.44 3.25
N THR A 365 2.47 21.70 4.05
CA THR A 365 1.01 21.60 3.88
C THR A 365 0.33 22.95 4.03
N THR A 366 0.71 23.74 5.04
CA THR A 366 0.19 25.09 5.23
C THR A 366 0.55 26.00 4.06
N LEU A 367 1.80 25.94 3.59
CA LEU A 367 2.32 26.76 2.50
C LEU A 367 1.69 26.40 1.14
N ILE A 368 1.26 25.15 0.92
CA ILE A 368 0.44 24.78 -0.25
C ILE A 368 -0.86 25.61 -0.25
N GLY A 369 -1.58 25.66 0.87
CA GLY A 369 -2.82 26.44 0.99
C GLY A 369 -2.61 27.94 0.74
N VAL A 370 -1.58 28.51 1.34
CA VAL A 370 -1.20 29.93 1.13
C VAL A 370 -0.81 30.17 -0.33
N GLY A 371 -0.07 29.25 -0.94
CA GLY A 371 0.35 29.32 -2.34
C GLY A 371 -0.80 29.37 -3.32
N PHE A 372 -1.80 28.50 -3.13
CA PHE A 372 -3.03 28.54 -3.94
C PHE A 372 -3.84 29.82 -3.72
N GLN A 373 -3.96 30.28 -2.48
CA GLN A 373 -4.72 31.48 -2.16
C GLN A 373 -4.08 32.76 -2.73
N ARG A 374 -2.75 32.86 -2.65
CA ARG A 374 -1.99 34.04 -3.10
C ARG A 374 -1.54 33.96 -4.57
N GLY A 375 -1.87 32.88 -5.29
CA GLY A 375 -1.46 32.69 -6.67
C GLY A 375 0.05 32.59 -6.85
N TRP A 376 0.76 31.90 -5.95
CA TRP A 376 2.20 31.71 -6.06
C TRP A 376 2.56 30.92 -7.33
N HIS A 377 3.79 31.12 -7.77
CA HIS A 377 4.31 30.40 -8.92
C HIS A 377 4.17 28.87 -8.70
N TRP A 378 3.75 28.14 -9.73
CA TRP A 378 3.49 26.71 -9.68
C TRP A 378 4.66 25.89 -9.12
N ALA A 379 5.92 26.27 -9.45
CA ALA A 379 7.10 25.55 -8.97
C ALA A 379 7.24 25.57 -7.44
N VAL A 380 6.83 26.66 -6.78
CA VAL A 380 6.85 26.80 -5.31
C VAL A 380 5.81 25.90 -4.67
N VAL A 381 4.58 25.89 -5.20
CA VAL A 381 3.52 25.00 -4.74
C VAL A 381 3.93 23.53 -4.96
N GLY A 382 4.55 23.22 -6.11
CA GLY A 382 5.08 21.89 -6.42
C GLY A 382 6.16 21.41 -5.46
N LEU A 383 7.06 22.32 -5.04
CA LEU A 383 8.09 21.99 -4.05
C LEU A 383 7.45 21.57 -2.71
N PHE A 384 6.46 22.32 -2.22
CA PHE A 384 5.79 21.97 -0.97
C PHE A 384 4.95 20.70 -1.11
N TRP A 385 4.34 20.47 -2.27
CA TRP A 385 3.65 19.21 -2.56
C TRP A 385 4.62 18.03 -2.60
N ALA A 386 5.83 18.21 -3.14
CA ALA A 386 6.89 17.20 -3.08
C ALA A 386 7.29 16.89 -1.62
N ILE A 387 7.43 17.90 -0.74
CA ILE A 387 7.74 17.69 0.67
C ILE A 387 6.65 16.89 1.39
N LEU A 388 5.37 17.21 1.14
CA LEU A 388 4.24 16.44 1.67
C LEU A 388 4.31 14.96 1.23
N ASN A 389 4.67 14.71 -0.04
CA ASN A 389 4.79 13.35 -0.55
C ASN A 389 6.06 12.62 -0.08
N ALA A 390 7.15 13.35 0.22
CA ALA A 390 8.32 12.77 0.85
C ALA A 390 8.00 12.17 2.23
N ASN A 391 7.04 12.74 2.96
CA ASN A 391 6.56 12.16 4.22
C ASN A 391 5.88 10.79 4.02
N LEU A 392 5.19 10.55 2.90
CA LEU A 392 4.53 9.26 2.67
C LEU A 392 5.54 8.10 2.60
N THR A 393 6.66 8.30 1.91
CA THR A 393 7.71 7.28 1.75
C THR A 393 8.78 7.33 2.84
N GLY A 394 8.93 8.47 3.52
CA GLY A 394 9.83 8.65 4.66
C GLY A 394 9.11 8.37 5.97
N GLY A 395 8.40 9.37 6.50
CA GLY A 395 7.80 9.31 7.84
C GLY A 395 6.76 8.20 8.02
N CYS A 396 5.79 8.09 7.09
CA CYS A 396 4.74 7.07 7.20
C CYS A 396 5.28 5.64 7.07
N ASN A 397 6.29 5.40 6.21
CA ASN A 397 6.91 4.09 6.11
C ASN A 397 7.64 3.69 7.39
N VAL A 398 8.38 4.61 8.02
CA VAL A 398 9.04 4.34 9.31
C VAL A 398 8.02 3.93 10.37
N MET A 399 6.86 4.59 10.42
CA MET A 399 5.79 4.23 11.35
C MET A 399 5.20 2.84 11.05
N ILE A 400 5.04 2.46 9.77
CA ILE A 400 4.58 1.12 9.39
C ILE A 400 5.63 0.06 9.79
N SER A 401 6.92 0.31 9.50
CA SER A 401 8.00 -0.60 9.90
C SER A 401 8.03 -0.78 11.40
N TYR A 402 7.95 0.31 12.16
CA TYR A 402 7.85 0.25 13.62
C TYR A 402 6.70 -0.64 14.10
N CYS A 403 5.50 -0.49 13.52
CA CYS A 403 4.34 -1.31 13.89
C CYS A 403 4.55 -2.79 13.53
N THR A 404 5.08 -3.09 12.34
CA THR A 404 5.29 -4.48 11.88
C THR A 404 6.41 -5.19 12.65
N GLU A 405 7.44 -4.47 13.05
CA GLU A 405 8.52 -4.98 13.91
C GLU A 405 8.06 -5.19 15.37
N SER A 406 7.16 -4.33 15.87
CA SER A 406 6.57 -4.46 17.20
C SER A 406 5.59 -5.63 17.31
N TYR A 407 4.90 -5.98 16.20
CA TYR A 407 3.91 -7.07 16.14
C TYR A 407 4.14 -8.00 14.93
N PRO A 408 5.25 -8.75 14.87
CA PRO A 408 5.62 -9.54 13.68
C PRO A 408 4.57 -10.58 13.25
N LYS A 409 3.92 -11.27 14.22
CA LYS A 409 2.86 -12.25 13.95
C LYS A 409 1.59 -11.62 13.33
N LYS A 410 1.42 -10.29 13.45
CA LYS A 410 0.26 -9.53 12.96
C LYS A 410 0.60 -8.55 11.81
N ALA A 411 1.77 -8.67 11.21
CA ALA A 411 2.25 -7.76 10.16
C ALA A 411 1.29 -7.66 8.96
N ILE A 412 0.68 -8.77 8.54
CA ILE A 412 -0.30 -8.81 7.44
C ILE A 412 -1.56 -8.02 7.82
N GLN A 413 -2.08 -8.22 9.03
CA GLN A 413 -3.26 -7.53 9.53
C GLN A 413 -3.01 -6.01 9.63
N ILE A 414 -1.81 -5.61 10.09
CA ILE A 414 -1.40 -4.19 10.12
C ILE A 414 -1.45 -3.60 8.72
N GLY A 415 -0.85 -4.26 7.72
CA GLY A 415 -0.85 -3.79 6.34
C GLY A 415 -2.26 -3.58 5.77
N VAL A 416 -3.17 -4.53 6.00
CA VAL A 416 -4.56 -4.41 5.55
C VAL A 416 -5.29 -3.28 6.25
N VAL A 417 -5.18 -3.17 7.57
CA VAL A 417 -5.85 -2.12 8.35
C VAL A 417 -5.34 -0.73 7.97
N VAL A 418 -4.02 -0.58 7.78
CA VAL A 418 -3.43 0.67 7.28
C VAL A 418 -4.02 1.02 5.92
N ASN A 419 -4.08 0.06 4.98
CA ASN A 419 -4.61 0.30 3.64
C ASN A 419 -6.09 0.67 3.65
N VAL A 420 -6.91 -0.01 4.44
CA VAL A 420 -8.34 0.31 4.56
C VAL A 420 -8.55 1.70 5.14
N ILE A 421 -7.96 1.98 6.31
CA ILE A 421 -8.25 3.21 7.04
C ILE A 421 -7.64 4.44 6.36
N LYS A 422 -6.43 4.33 5.77
CA LYS A 422 -5.86 5.44 4.99
C LYS A 422 -6.77 5.85 3.83
N ASN A 423 -7.38 4.86 3.15
CA ASN A 423 -8.28 5.13 2.03
C ASN A 423 -9.63 5.69 2.51
N VAL A 424 -10.16 5.26 3.67
CA VAL A 424 -11.37 5.83 4.28
C VAL A 424 -11.14 7.30 4.69
N ILE A 425 -10.01 7.61 5.34
CA ILE A 425 -9.65 8.98 5.70
C ILE A 425 -9.42 9.82 4.43
N GLY A 426 -8.70 9.25 3.45
CA GLY A 426 -8.48 9.84 2.14
C GLY A 426 -9.80 10.22 1.46
N PHE A 427 -10.80 9.31 1.50
CA PHE A 427 -12.14 9.59 1.01
C PHE A 427 -12.80 10.75 1.76
N GLY A 428 -12.85 10.72 3.09
CA GLY A 428 -13.57 11.73 3.89
C GLY A 428 -13.09 13.15 3.62
N VAL A 429 -11.77 13.35 3.61
CA VAL A 429 -11.18 14.67 3.36
C VAL A 429 -11.31 15.07 1.89
N SER A 430 -10.97 14.16 0.95
CA SER A 430 -11.00 14.50 -0.48
C SER A 430 -12.43 14.71 -0.99
N TYR A 431 -13.43 14.03 -0.44
CA TYR A 431 -14.84 14.22 -0.76
C TYR A 431 -15.33 15.63 -0.45
N SER A 432 -14.90 16.18 0.68
CA SER A 432 -15.27 17.53 1.13
C SER A 432 -14.30 18.62 0.66
N THR A 433 -13.20 18.27 0.00
CA THR A 433 -12.11 19.20 -0.35
C THR A 433 -12.60 20.46 -1.05
N LEU A 434 -13.39 20.30 -2.10
CA LEU A 434 -13.78 21.46 -2.92
C LEU A 434 -14.80 22.35 -2.19
N ASP A 435 -15.77 21.76 -1.50
CA ASP A 435 -16.76 22.51 -0.71
C ASP A 435 -16.10 23.23 0.46
N TRP A 436 -15.12 22.58 1.09
CA TRP A 436 -14.35 23.20 2.17
C TRP A 436 -13.47 24.33 1.66
N TRP A 437 -12.76 24.11 0.55
CA TRP A 437 -11.94 25.14 -0.11
C TRP A 437 -12.73 26.34 -0.54
N MET A 438 -13.95 26.17 -1.05
CA MET A 438 -14.83 27.28 -1.45
C MET A 438 -15.34 28.10 -0.27
N LYS A 439 -15.51 27.47 0.91
CA LYS A 439 -15.94 28.17 2.14
C LYS A 439 -14.77 28.93 2.76
N ASP A 440 -13.63 28.29 2.90
CA ASP A 440 -12.46 28.88 3.56
C ASP A 440 -11.15 28.27 3.06
N LYS A 441 -10.52 29.00 2.14
CA LYS A 441 -9.29 28.58 1.46
C LYS A 441 -8.11 28.37 2.39
N TYR A 442 -8.02 29.14 3.48
CA TYR A 442 -6.88 29.09 4.39
C TYR A 442 -7.01 27.95 5.41
N PHE A 443 -8.18 27.83 6.05
CA PHE A 443 -8.37 26.91 7.16
C PHE A 443 -8.29 25.44 6.75
N MET A 444 -8.62 25.08 5.52
CA MET A 444 -8.56 23.70 5.06
C MET A 444 -7.15 23.11 5.20
N PHE A 445 -6.15 23.73 4.56
CA PHE A 445 -4.77 23.23 4.63
C PHE A 445 -4.14 23.41 6.01
N LEU A 446 -4.49 24.49 6.72
CA LEU A 446 -4.04 24.70 8.08
C LEU A 446 -4.55 23.61 9.02
N THR A 447 -5.82 23.19 8.89
CA THR A 447 -6.38 22.08 9.70
C THR A 447 -5.67 20.77 9.40
N VAL A 448 -5.47 20.44 8.13
CA VAL A 448 -4.73 19.24 7.73
C VAL A 448 -3.30 19.26 8.30
N ALA A 449 -2.62 20.41 8.20
CA ALA A 449 -1.28 20.59 8.75
C ALA A 449 -1.23 20.44 10.27
N LEU A 450 -2.21 21.01 10.98
CA LEU A 450 -2.31 20.91 12.44
C LEU A 450 -2.54 19.47 12.87
N VAL A 451 -3.41 18.72 12.19
CA VAL A 451 -3.65 17.30 12.48
C VAL A 451 -2.38 16.49 12.26
N ILE A 452 -1.65 16.70 11.15
CA ILE A 452 -0.36 16.05 10.89
C ILE A 452 0.63 16.36 12.03
N PHE A 453 0.74 17.62 12.44
CA PHE A 453 1.62 18.02 13.52
C PHE A 453 1.28 17.33 14.85
N VAL A 454 0.00 17.32 15.23
CA VAL A 454 -0.49 16.67 16.46
C VAL A 454 -0.18 15.16 16.43
N LEU A 455 -0.32 14.50 15.28
CA LEU A 455 -0.01 13.08 15.14
C LEU A 455 1.49 12.78 15.28
N PHE A 456 2.37 13.67 14.77
CA PHE A 456 3.80 13.55 15.03
C PHE A 456 4.15 13.76 16.50
N VAL A 457 3.51 14.71 17.17
CA VAL A 457 3.67 14.92 18.63
C VAL A 457 3.18 13.68 19.39
N ALA A 458 2.06 13.10 18.97
CA ALA A 458 1.53 11.85 19.56
C ALA A 458 2.44 10.62 19.33
N ALA A 459 3.34 10.65 18.34
CA ALA A 459 4.34 9.60 18.14
C ALA A 459 5.55 9.73 19.11
N VAL A 460 5.78 10.87 19.75
CA VAL A 460 6.89 11.06 20.70
C VAL A 460 6.84 10.10 21.90
N PRO A 461 5.70 9.86 22.56
CA PRO A 461 5.58 8.85 23.60
C PRO A 461 5.96 7.42 23.16
N LEU A 462 5.76 7.07 21.87
CA LEU A 462 6.17 5.79 21.33
C LEU A 462 7.69 5.66 21.29
N TRP A 463 8.40 6.76 20.99
CA TRP A 463 9.85 6.79 21.02
C TRP A 463 10.41 6.64 22.44
N ILE A 464 9.80 7.30 23.44
CA ILE A 464 10.31 7.32 24.83
C ILE A 464 9.90 6.04 25.59
N SER A 465 8.65 5.59 25.42
CA SER A 465 8.03 4.53 26.24
C SER A 465 7.49 3.37 25.40
N GLY A 466 7.95 3.23 24.16
CA GLY A 466 7.49 2.22 23.20
C GLY A 466 7.47 0.79 23.75
N PRO A 467 8.55 0.28 24.35
CA PRO A 467 8.59 -1.09 24.89
C PRO A 467 7.49 -1.35 25.93
N SER A 468 7.23 -0.37 26.81
CA SER A 468 6.19 -0.49 27.84
C SER A 468 4.78 -0.47 27.26
N ILE A 469 4.56 0.37 26.22
CA ILE A 469 3.28 0.47 25.52
C ILE A 469 3.02 -0.83 24.73
N THR A 470 4.00 -1.28 23.97
CA THR A 470 3.91 -2.51 23.17
C THR A 470 3.66 -3.74 24.05
N ARG A 471 4.36 -3.87 25.19
CA ARG A 471 4.17 -4.97 26.14
C ARG A 471 2.75 -5.03 26.70
N LYS A 472 2.17 -3.88 27.07
CA LYS A 472 0.78 -3.81 27.57
C LYS A 472 -0.23 -4.11 26.47
N THR A 473 -0.01 -3.63 25.27
CA THR A 473 -0.96 -3.79 24.15
C THR A 473 -0.88 -5.16 23.49
N LYS A 474 0.23 -5.88 23.58
CA LYS A 474 0.35 -7.27 23.12
C LYS A 474 -0.72 -8.17 23.73
N THR A 475 -0.97 -8.06 25.04
CA THR A 475 -2.01 -8.83 25.73
C THR A 475 -3.43 -8.51 25.22
N TRP A 476 -3.72 -7.23 24.89
CA TRP A 476 -5.03 -6.80 24.39
C TRP A 476 -5.29 -7.25 22.93
N VAL A 477 -4.24 -7.35 22.16
CA VAL A 477 -4.30 -7.78 20.74
C VAL A 477 -4.42 -9.31 20.62
N GLY A 478 -4.34 -10.05 21.75
CA GLY A 478 -4.34 -11.52 21.75
C GLY A 478 -3.04 -12.09 21.21
N TYR A 479 -1.91 -11.46 21.53
CA TYR A 479 -0.58 -11.94 21.20
C TYR A 479 -0.19 -12.94 22.30
N GLU A 480 -0.42 -14.23 22.08
CA GLU A 480 0.10 -15.29 22.94
C GLU A 480 1.60 -15.41 22.67
N GLU A 481 2.40 -15.14 23.70
CA GLU A 481 3.83 -15.49 23.74
C GLU A 481 3.88 -17.01 24.05
N GLU A 482 4.12 -17.85 23.05
CA GLU A 482 4.57 -19.23 23.22
C GLU A 482 6.01 -19.27 23.68
#